data_ddc354d3f82d8a277aafa8fd92028ab0
#
_entry.id   ddc354d3f82d8a277aafa8fd92028ab0
#
_cell.length_a   1.000
_cell.length_b   1.000
_cell.length_c   1.000
_cell.angle_alpha   90.00
_cell.angle_beta   90.00
_cell.angle_gamma   90.00
#
_symmetry.space_group_name_H-M   'P 1'
#
loop_
_entity.id
_entity.type
_entity.pdbx_description
1 polymer ?
#
loop_
_entity_poly.entity_id
_entity_poly.type
_entity_poly.pdbx_seq_one_letter_code
_entity_poly.pdbx_strand_id
1 'polypeptide(L)'
;MAEILNQDEIFFTPFEPKTKNRSIMYIEDIPSYFVKTASRPQITFEEIELNHINIKRFLKGKGVWEPLEVTLYDPIVPSGAQAVMEWVRLHKESVTGRDGYSDFYKKDVTFNVLGPVGDKVEEWTLKGAMIQSANFGDM
;
A
#
# COMPACT_ATOMS: atom_id res chain seq x y z
N MET A 1 30.07 -5.80 -33.70
CA MET A 1 31.17 -6.14 -32.77
C MET A 1 30.53 -6.57 -31.45
N ALA A 2 30.93 -7.74 -30.95
CA ALA A 2 30.42 -8.17 -29.65
C ALA A 2 31.00 -7.27 -28.55
N GLU A 3 30.16 -6.78 -27.69
CA GLU A 3 30.54 -6.00 -26.54
C GLU A 3 31.29 -6.93 -25.55
N ILE A 4 32.49 -6.53 -25.13
CA ILE A 4 33.22 -7.27 -24.13
C ILE A 4 32.74 -6.81 -22.77
N LEU A 5 32.09 -7.71 -22.04
CA LEU A 5 31.63 -7.42 -20.68
C LEU A 5 32.86 -7.24 -19.77
N ASN A 6 32.91 -6.10 -19.11
CA ASN A 6 33.94 -5.81 -18.14
C ASN A 6 33.65 -6.60 -16.86
N GLN A 7 34.64 -7.38 -16.42
CA GLN A 7 34.50 -8.19 -15.21
C GLN A 7 34.19 -7.32 -13.98
N ASP A 8 34.70 -6.11 -13.91
CA ASP A 8 34.47 -5.17 -12.82
C ASP A 8 33.02 -4.72 -12.78
N GLU A 9 32.39 -4.56 -13.93
CA GLU A 9 30.96 -4.19 -14.00
C GLU A 9 30.05 -5.32 -13.52
N ILE A 10 30.43 -6.56 -13.74
CA ILE A 10 29.64 -7.73 -13.36
C ILE A 10 29.78 -8.04 -11.87
N PHE A 11 31.02 -8.03 -11.36
CA PHE A 11 31.32 -8.54 -10.02
C PHE A 11 31.49 -7.46 -8.95
N PHE A 12 31.85 -6.25 -9.34
CA PHE A 12 32.17 -5.16 -8.39
C PHE A 12 31.20 -4.00 -8.40
N THR A 13 30.20 -4.00 -9.30
CA THR A 13 29.15 -2.98 -9.22
C THR A 13 28.29 -3.24 -7.98
N PRO A 14 28.25 -2.31 -7.01
CA PRO A 14 27.48 -2.52 -5.81
C PRO A 14 25.99 -2.53 -6.14
N PHE A 15 25.36 -3.66 -5.90
CA PHE A 15 23.92 -3.84 -6.07
C PHE A 15 23.33 -4.35 -4.77
N GLU A 16 22.48 -3.54 -4.15
CA GLU A 16 21.80 -3.94 -2.93
C GLU A 16 20.28 -3.92 -3.15
N PRO A 17 19.62 -5.07 -3.07
CA PRO A 17 18.19 -5.15 -3.25
C PRO A 17 17.45 -4.58 -2.02
N LYS A 18 16.26 -4.04 -2.26
CA LYS A 18 15.37 -3.62 -1.18
C LYS A 18 14.88 -4.83 -0.40
N THR A 19 14.87 -4.74 0.92
CA THR A 19 14.39 -5.81 1.78
C THR A 19 13.01 -5.51 2.33
N LYS A 20 12.18 -6.54 2.47
CA LYS A 20 10.80 -6.41 2.94
C LYS A 20 10.68 -5.95 4.39
N ASN A 21 11.68 -6.28 5.20
CA ASN A 21 11.68 -5.94 6.63
C ASN A 21 12.09 -4.49 6.93
N ARG A 22 12.60 -3.78 5.92
CA ARG A 22 13.02 -2.37 6.08
C ARG A 22 11.95 -1.43 5.52
N SER A 23 10.78 -1.46 6.15
CA SER A 23 9.66 -0.60 5.73
C SER A 23 8.90 -0.09 6.93
N ILE A 24 8.40 1.14 6.83
CA ILE A 24 7.55 1.77 7.85
C ILE A 24 6.32 2.35 7.16
N MET A 25 5.16 2.09 7.73
CA MET A 25 3.91 2.68 7.28
C MET A 25 3.36 3.63 8.33
N TYR A 26 3.02 4.82 7.92
CA TYR A 26 2.38 5.82 8.76
C TYR A 26 0.93 5.98 8.35
N ILE A 27 0.04 5.64 9.24
CA ILE A 27 -1.40 5.86 9.08
C ILE A 27 -1.80 6.89 10.13
N GLU A 28 -2.59 7.86 9.75
CA GLU A 28 -3.09 8.87 10.67
C GLU A 28 -3.84 8.21 11.82
N ASP A 29 -3.56 8.63 13.06
CA ASP A 29 -4.14 8.12 14.31
C ASP A 29 -3.78 6.67 14.68
N ILE A 30 -2.97 6.00 13.87
CA ILE A 30 -2.50 4.65 14.18
C ILE A 30 -0.98 4.70 14.34
N PRO A 31 -0.42 4.28 15.50
CA PRO A 31 1.02 4.24 15.66
C PRO A 31 1.71 3.32 14.64
N SER A 32 2.81 3.78 14.08
CA SER A 32 3.54 3.04 13.04
C SER A 32 4.06 1.68 13.50
N TYR A 33 4.35 1.53 14.79
CA TYR A 33 4.85 0.26 15.32
C TYR A 33 3.77 -0.83 15.43
N PHE A 34 2.50 -0.51 15.22
CA PHE A 34 1.43 -1.51 15.16
C PHE A 34 1.43 -2.28 13.84
N VAL A 35 2.00 -1.74 12.78
CA VAL A 35 1.97 -2.38 11.47
C VAL A 35 2.90 -3.58 11.45
N LYS A 36 2.32 -4.77 11.27
CA LYS A 36 3.05 -6.02 11.16
C LYS A 36 3.48 -6.29 9.72
N THR A 37 2.52 -6.27 8.81
CA THR A 37 2.76 -6.47 7.39
C THR A 37 1.91 -5.51 6.58
N ALA A 38 2.46 -5.06 5.46
CA ALA A 38 1.76 -4.21 4.51
C ALA A 38 2.20 -4.57 3.10
N SER A 39 1.27 -4.50 2.14
CA SER A 39 1.59 -4.67 0.72
C SER A 39 1.83 -3.32 0.06
N ARG A 40 2.62 -3.32 -1.01
CA ARG A 40 2.79 -2.12 -1.84
C ARG A 40 1.54 -1.86 -2.67
N PRO A 41 1.30 -0.60 -3.05
CA PRO A 41 0.21 -0.28 -3.96
C PRO A 41 0.35 -0.99 -5.30
N GLN A 42 -0.76 -1.47 -5.82
CA GLN A 42 -0.83 -2.12 -7.12
C GLN A 42 -1.88 -1.44 -7.98
N ILE A 43 -1.55 -1.18 -9.23
CA ILE A 43 -2.47 -0.59 -10.19
C ILE A 43 -2.78 -1.60 -11.30
N THR A 44 -4.03 -1.67 -11.71
CA THR A 44 -4.48 -2.48 -12.84
C THR A 44 -5.12 -1.58 -13.89
N PHE A 45 -4.74 -1.77 -15.13
CA PHE A 45 -5.32 -1.06 -16.26
C PHE A 45 -6.29 -1.97 -17.00
N GLU A 46 -7.45 -1.42 -17.37
CA GLU A 46 -8.37 -2.09 -18.27
C GLU A 46 -7.82 -2.07 -19.70
N GLU A 47 -8.10 -3.13 -20.45
CA GLU A 47 -7.73 -3.21 -21.85
C GLU A 47 -8.93 -2.86 -22.72
N ILE A 48 -8.69 -2.02 -23.72
CA ILE A 48 -9.68 -1.74 -24.76
C ILE A 48 -9.28 -2.49 -26.01
N GLU A 49 -10.12 -3.43 -26.43
CA GLU A 49 -9.89 -4.24 -27.62
C GLU A 49 -10.36 -3.51 -28.88
N LEU A 50 -9.47 -3.36 -29.83
CA LEU A 50 -9.77 -2.84 -31.16
C LEU A 50 -9.68 -3.98 -32.20
N ASN A 51 -10.80 -4.29 -32.84
CA ASN A 51 -10.84 -5.29 -33.89
C ASN A 51 -10.48 -4.64 -35.25
N HIS A 52 -9.48 -5.21 -35.91
CA HIS A 52 -9.00 -4.75 -37.20
C HIS A 52 -8.92 -5.93 -38.16
N ILE A 53 -9.93 -6.15 -38.92
CA ILE A 53 -10.11 -7.24 -39.92
C ILE A 53 -9.61 -8.61 -39.40
N ASN A 54 -8.30 -8.88 -39.43
CA ASN A 54 -7.69 -10.14 -38.98
C ASN A 54 -6.76 -9.97 -37.78
N ILE A 55 -6.65 -8.77 -37.21
CA ILE A 55 -5.71 -8.46 -36.15
C ILE A 55 -6.46 -7.76 -35.01
N LYS A 56 -6.21 -8.22 -33.80
CA LYS A 56 -6.67 -7.55 -32.58
C LYS A 56 -5.58 -6.66 -32.04
N ARG A 57 -5.93 -5.42 -31.71
CA ARG A 57 -5.04 -4.48 -31.06
C ARG A 57 -5.64 -4.06 -29.71
N PHE A 58 -4.77 -3.83 -28.76
CA PHE A 58 -5.19 -3.46 -27.40
C PHE A 58 -4.70 -2.07 -27.06
N LEU A 59 -5.57 -1.28 -26.46
CA LEU A 59 -5.25 0.01 -25.88
C LEU A 59 -5.45 -0.02 -24.38
N LYS A 60 -4.72 0.82 -23.68
CA LYS A 60 -4.86 0.99 -22.25
C LYS A 60 -6.16 1.72 -21.93
N GLY A 61 -6.99 1.16 -21.06
CA GLY A 61 -8.20 1.78 -20.55
C GLY A 61 -7.95 2.52 -19.22
N LYS A 62 -8.94 2.51 -18.34
CA LYS A 62 -8.84 3.15 -17.03
C LYS A 62 -7.91 2.40 -16.12
N GLY A 63 -7.11 3.14 -15.35
CA GLY A 63 -6.30 2.59 -14.27
C GLY A 63 -7.09 2.57 -12.97
N VAL A 64 -7.07 1.44 -12.29
CA VAL A 64 -7.71 1.26 -10.98
C VAL A 64 -6.68 0.79 -9.98
N TRP A 65 -6.57 1.49 -8.86
CA TRP A 65 -5.74 1.07 -7.75
C TRP A 65 -6.44 -0.02 -6.95
N GLU A 66 -5.73 -1.11 -6.71
CA GLU A 66 -6.27 -2.23 -5.95
C GLU A 66 -6.18 -1.98 -4.45
N PRO A 67 -7.05 -2.63 -3.65
CA PRO A 67 -6.97 -2.54 -2.19
C PRO A 67 -5.64 -3.06 -1.66
N LEU A 68 -5.14 -2.41 -0.61
CA LEU A 68 -3.97 -2.83 0.13
C LEU A 68 -4.37 -3.65 1.35
N GLU A 69 -3.64 -4.71 1.61
CA GLU A 69 -3.78 -5.46 2.85
C GLU A 69 -2.74 -5.00 3.87
N VAL A 70 -3.20 -4.66 5.05
CA VAL A 70 -2.36 -4.27 6.16
C VAL A 70 -2.73 -5.12 7.37
N THR A 71 -1.74 -5.79 7.94
CA THR A 71 -1.91 -6.55 9.17
C THR A 71 -1.30 -5.78 10.32
N LEU A 72 -2.06 -5.63 11.39
CA LEU A 72 -1.65 -4.88 12.58
C LEU A 72 -1.50 -5.81 13.78
N TYR A 73 -0.58 -5.47 14.68
CA TYR A 73 -0.56 -6.02 16.02
C TYR A 73 -1.66 -5.36 16.85
N ASP A 74 -2.24 -6.13 17.75
CA ASP A 74 -3.27 -5.64 18.67
C ASP A 74 -2.78 -5.73 20.13
N PRO A 75 -1.99 -4.78 20.59
CA PRO A 75 -1.55 -4.76 21.98
C PRO A 75 -2.69 -4.39 22.93
N ILE A 76 -2.52 -4.71 24.20
CA ILE A 76 -3.53 -4.40 25.24
C ILE A 76 -3.68 -2.89 25.42
N VAL A 77 -2.58 -2.18 25.52
CA VAL A 77 -2.56 -0.72 25.70
C VAL A 77 -1.41 -0.11 24.90
N PRO A 78 -1.68 0.82 23.99
CA PRO A 78 -2.99 1.20 23.44
C PRO A 78 -3.55 0.09 22.53
N SER A 79 -4.88 -0.03 22.46
CA SER A 79 -5.51 -1.07 21.64
C SER A 79 -5.49 -0.71 20.15
N GLY A 80 -4.93 -1.60 19.33
CA GLY A 80 -4.94 -1.45 17.88
C GLY A 80 -6.34 -1.61 17.29
N ALA A 81 -7.12 -2.54 17.83
CA ALA A 81 -8.51 -2.75 17.43
C ALA A 81 -9.35 -1.50 17.68
N GLN A 82 -9.15 -0.81 18.78
CA GLN A 82 -9.85 0.43 19.09
C GLN A 82 -9.54 1.54 18.09
N ALA A 83 -8.28 1.71 17.72
CA ALA A 83 -7.88 2.72 16.73
C ALA A 83 -8.51 2.46 15.36
N VAL A 84 -8.53 1.21 14.92
CA VAL A 84 -9.18 0.83 13.66
C VAL A 84 -10.68 1.01 13.75
N MET A 85 -11.32 0.68 14.88
CA MET A 85 -12.75 0.84 15.06
C MET A 85 -13.18 2.30 15.08
N GLU A 86 -12.37 3.19 15.63
CA GLU A 86 -12.61 4.63 15.56
C GLU A 86 -12.62 5.13 14.12
N TRP A 87 -11.69 4.63 13.29
CA TRP A 87 -11.69 4.94 11.87
C TRP A 87 -12.94 4.40 11.16
N VAL A 88 -13.34 3.17 11.46
CA VAL A 88 -14.57 2.57 10.91
C VAL A 88 -15.80 3.39 11.29
N ARG A 89 -15.86 3.93 12.51
CA ARG A 89 -16.97 4.80 12.95
C ARG A 89 -17.08 6.08 12.13
N LEU A 90 -15.97 6.59 11.64
CA LEU A 90 -15.97 7.75 10.74
C LEU A 90 -16.62 7.42 9.38
N HIS A 91 -16.56 6.16 8.95
CA HIS A 91 -17.23 5.69 7.74
C HIS A 91 -18.72 5.52 7.98
N LYS A 92 -19.06 4.82 9.05
CA LYS A 92 -20.44 4.48 9.38
C LYS A 92 -20.62 4.23 10.86
N GLU A 93 -21.59 4.90 11.45
CA GLU A 93 -21.95 4.66 12.83
C GLU A 93 -22.87 3.43 12.93
N SER A 94 -22.46 2.44 13.73
CA SER A 94 -23.17 1.16 13.83
C SER A 94 -24.54 1.27 14.51
N VAL A 95 -24.66 2.17 15.49
CA VAL A 95 -25.89 2.32 16.28
C VAL A 95 -27.00 3.02 15.50
N THR A 96 -26.68 4.14 14.85
CA THR A 96 -27.67 4.95 14.14
C THR A 96 -27.72 4.64 12.65
N GLY A 97 -26.70 3.98 12.11
CA GLY A 97 -26.58 3.70 10.68
C GLY A 97 -26.23 4.91 9.82
N ARG A 98 -25.82 6.00 10.43
CA ARG A 98 -25.42 7.21 9.69
C ARG A 98 -24.08 7.01 9.02
N ASP A 99 -24.00 7.47 7.77
CA ASP A 99 -22.74 7.49 7.03
C ASP A 99 -22.00 8.82 7.27
N GLY A 100 -20.67 8.74 7.37
CA GLY A 100 -19.85 9.93 7.49
C GLY A 100 -19.52 10.57 6.15
N TYR A 101 -19.19 11.85 6.17
CA TYR A 101 -18.69 12.54 4.99
C TYR A 101 -17.27 12.05 4.63
N SER A 102 -16.96 12.06 3.34
CA SER A 102 -15.66 11.59 2.85
C SER A 102 -14.46 12.36 3.43
N ASP A 103 -14.65 13.63 3.76
CA ASP A 103 -13.59 14.44 4.39
C ASP A 103 -13.19 13.94 5.77
N PHE A 104 -14.08 13.23 6.46
CA PHE A 104 -13.81 12.72 7.79
C PHE A 104 -13.18 11.33 7.79
N TYR A 105 -13.56 10.44 6.86
CA TYR A 105 -13.05 9.08 6.88
C TYR A 105 -11.84 8.85 5.96
N LYS A 106 -11.61 9.72 4.98
CA LYS A 106 -10.44 9.59 4.12
C LYS A 106 -9.20 10.14 4.82
N LYS A 107 -8.19 9.30 4.93
CA LYS A 107 -6.95 9.64 5.60
C LYS A 107 -5.76 9.45 4.67
N ASP A 108 -4.68 10.16 4.93
CA ASP A 108 -3.45 10.00 4.19
C ASP A 108 -2.60 8.90 4.84
N VAL A 109 -2.06 8.03 4.00
CA VAL A 109 -1.17 6.95 4.42
C VAL A 109 0.14 7.10 3.69
N THR A 110 1.23 7.05 4.45
CA THR A 110 2.60 7.10 3.90
C THR A 110 3.30 5.79 4.14
N PHE A 111 3.83 5.19 3.09
CA PHE A 111 4.59 3.95 3.15
C PHE A 111 6.02 4.23 2.70
N ASN A 112 6.99 4.03 3.58
CA ASN A 112 8.40 4.26 3.32
C ASN A 112 9.16 2.94 3.30
N VAL A 113 10.00 2.76 2.28
CA VAL A 113 10.98 1.67 2.23
C VAL A 113 12.34 2.26 2.62
N LEU A 114 12.99 1.64 3.59
CA LEU A 114 14.24 2.15 4.16
C LEU A 114 15.45 1.41 3.62
N GLY A 115 16.57 2.12 3.57
CA GLY A 115 17.88 1.55 3.27
C GLY A 115 18.57 0.95 4.50
N PRO A 116 19.81 0.44 4.31
CA PRO A 116 20.54 -0.23 5.40
C PRO A 116 20.86 0.64 6.61
N VAL A 117 20.98 1.94 6.41
CA VAL A 117 21.27 2.92 7.47
C VAL A 117 20.04 3.66 7.97
N GLY A 118 18.86 3.21 7.60
CA GLY A 118 17.60 3.84 7.98
C GLY A 118 17.20 5.04 7.12
N ASP A 119 17.89 5.28 6.02
CA ASP A 119 17.56 6.33 5.06
C ASP A 119 16.34 5.94 4.23
N LYS A 120 15.56 6.94 3.84
CA LYS A 120 14.38 6.73 3.02
C LYS A 120 14.78 6.51 1.56
N VAL A 121 14.55 5.31 1.04
CA VAL A 121 14.86 4.92 -0.33
C VAL A 121 13.66 5.09 -1.26
N GLU A 122 12.46 4.77 -0.75
CA GLU A 122 11.23 4.80 -1.54
C GLU A 122 10.10 5.31 -0.67
N GLU A 123 9.27 6.18 -1.22
CA GLU A 123 8.11 6.73 -0.51
C GLU A 123 6.85 6.60 -1.37
N TRP A 124 5.81 6.02 -0.79
CA TRP A 124 4.47 5.96 -1.36
C TRP A 124 3.53 6.77 -0.49
N THR A 125 2.86 7.74 -1.08
CA THR A 125 1.83 8.50 -0.39
C THR A 125 0.46 8.16 -0.97
N LEU A 126 -0.40 7.61 -0.12
CA LEU A 126 -1.77 7.28 -0.47
C LEU A 126 -2.68 8.39 0.05
N LYS A 127 -3.17 9.21 -0.86
CA LYS A 127 -4.07 10.31 -0.49
C LYS A 127 -5.51 9.86 -0.51
N GLY A 128 -6.23 10.15 0.56
CA GLY A 128 -7.63 9.82 0.67
C GLY A 128 -7.90 8.32 0.79
N ALA A 129 -7.05 7.61 1.51
CA ALA A 129 -7.26 6.19 1.78
C ALA A 129 -8.45 5.99 2.74
N MET A 130 -9.19 4.92 2.51
CA MET A 130 -10.33 4.53 3.34
C MET A 130 -10.32 3.03 3.59
N ILE A 131 -11.04 2.60 4.61
CA ILE A 131 -11.19 1.19 4.92
C ILE A 131 -12.25 0.58 4.00
N GLN A 132 -11.88 -0.45 3.25
CA GLN A 132 -12.81 -1.24 2.47
C GLN A 132 -13.39 -2.38 3.32
N SER A 133 -12.56 -3.05 4.08
CA SER A 133 -12.99 -4.10 5.01
C SER A 133 -12.04 -4.15 6.21
N ALA A 134 -12.56 -4.49 7.35
CA ALA A 134 -11.79 -4.66 8.57
C ALA A 134 -12.14 -6.01 9.21
N ASN A 135 -11.12 -6.80 9.49
CA ASN A 135 -11.27 -8.08 10.18
C ASN A 135 -10.46 -8.00 11.48
N PHE A 136 -11.14 -8.15 12.61
CA PHE A 136 -10.52 -8.07 13.92
C PHE A 136 -9.97 -9.41 14.42
N GLY A 137 -10.07 -10.45 13.59
CA GLY A 137 -9.56 -11.77 13.93
C GLY A 137 -10.50 -12.57 14.85
N ASP A 138 -10.09 -13.80 15.11
CA ASP A 138 -10.80 -14.69 16.03
C ASP A 138 -10.13 -14.67 17.40
N MET A 139 -10.93 -14.83 18.43
CA MET A 139 -10.45 -14.95 19.81
C MET A 139 -10.34 -16.42 20.21
#